data_bcc1d35cb812b38708e113fe987fff0e
#
_entry.id   bcc1d35cb812b38708e113fe987fff0e
#
_cell.length_a   1.000
_cell.length_b   1.000
_cell.length_c   1.000
_cell.angle_alpha   90.00
_cell.angle_beta   90.00
_cell.angle_gamma   90.00
#
_symmetry.space_group_name_H-M   'P 1'
#
loop_
_entity.id
_entity.type
_entity.pdbx_description
1 polymer ?
#
loop_
_entity_poly.entity_id
_entity_poly.type
_entity_poly.pdbx_seq_one_letter_code
_entity_poly.pdbx_strand_id
1 'polypeptide(L)'
;MRSTVHENSGPAIEARPTPAGAATAETRDGSPPPSAEGAAHPDHEATDPATDAPSATPPPAAGAPSHRRRRWLLWAGAAAALAVAGYLLVPAVETALNTVSTDDAYVNGYVTLVAPRVPGQVARVLVHDNYRVKKGDLLVQLDKEPYQVQVDIKKAALVAAEADVTAARAQVRGLLAQAGSQRWKLQKSIEGVDDSVALLRARVAALRSKEASFDRARADLLRARGLFSRNALSREDFDQRLEAERTAEAAVKQALQEVYEARVALGLPPRPEKGELTDVPADLNQTFSGVRQALSELVQSMTQVGLPLGSFSQTPQQALDEFIRRDKEGNIERIAERLVPEAPAVRQAEAKLLQARRDLAQAELNLRYCDIVSEIDGVVTSRNVNPGNNVLPGQALMAVRSLTEIWIDANFKETQLADLRIGQRVRCEVDMYGGRREYEGRITGFTMGTGQTLSLLPPQNATGNYVKIVQRLPVRVELTDYDPEKAPLFVGLSVVPYVYYKEPATGPHAGAVLQPLAPLRTGPTDPTASPASGASRK
;
A
#
# COMPACT_ATOMS: atom_id res chain seq x y z
N MET A 1 -53.64 6.05 -17.85
CA MET A 1 -54.42 4.93 -17.27
C MET A 1 -53.69 4.59 -16.01
N ARG A 2 -54.13 5.18 -14.91
CA ARG A 2 -54.85 4.58 -13.75
C ARG A 2 -54.09 3.38 -13.19
N SER A 3 -53.38 3.57 -12.08
CA SER A 3 -53.90 3.59 -10.68
C SER A 3 -54.09 2.17 -10.17
N THR A 4 -53.34 1.76 -9.16
CA THR A 4 -53.92 1.42 -7.84
C THR A 4 -52.84 1.30 -6.78
N VAL A 5 -53.05 2.08 -5.77
CA VAL A 5 -52.55 2.07 -4.39
C VAL A 5 -53.10 0.81 -3.68
N HIS A 6 -52.26 0.14 -2.88
CA HIS A 6 -52.76 -0.60 -1.71
C HIS A 6 -51.87 -0.34 -0.50
N GLU A 7 -52.39 0.45 0.36
CA GLU A 7 -52.16 0.68 1.78
C GLU A 7 -52.69 -0.53 2.58
N ASN A 8 -51.93 -1.03 3.55
CA ASN A 8 -52.48 -1.69 4.74
C ASN A 8 -51.41 -1.69 5.83
N SER A 9 -51.47 -0.77 6.77
CA SER A 9 -52.04 -0.87 8.14
C SER A 9 -51.36 -1.95 9.00
N GLY A 10 -50.65 -1.45 10.05
CA GLY A 10 -50.15 -2.22 11.18
C GLY A 10 -51.22 -2.83 12.08
N PRO A 11 -50.83 -3.39 13.23
CA PRO A 11 -51.09 -2.65 14.46
C PRO A 11 -49.94 -2.59 15.47
N ALA A 12 -49.90 -1.46 16.14
CA ALA A 12 -49.34 -1.26 17.47
C ALA A 12 -50.20 -1.96 18.52
N ILE A 13 -49.65 -2.29 19.67
CA ILE A 13 -50.24 -2.51 21.01
C ILE A 13 -49.08 -3.11 21.82
N GLU A 14 -48.69 -2.69 22.97
CA GLU A 14 -49.04 -1.97 24.17
C GLU A 14 -47.97 -2.27 25.20
N ALA A 15 -47.32 -1.29 25.74
CA ALA A 15 -47.38 -0.78 27.11
C ALA A 15 -47.46 -1.80 28.27
N ARG A 16 -46.42 -1.71 29.08
CA ARG A 16 -46.27 -1.88 30.53
C ARG A 16 -47.50 -2.41 31.33
N PRO A 17 -47.25 -3.10 32.48
CA PRO A 17 -46.87 -2.37 33.69
C PRO A 17 -45.92 -3.11 34.67
N THR A 18 -45.25 -2.31 35.49
CA THR A 18 -44.74 -2.63 36.82
C THR A 18 -45.92 -2.78 37.79
N PRO A 19 -45.77 -3.58 38.85
CA PRO A 19 -46.14 -3.02 40.16
C PRO A 19 -45.07 -3.21 41.24
N ALA A 20 -45.03 -2.19 42.07
CA ALA A 20 -44.43 -2.14 43.38
C ALA A 20 -45.29 -2.91 44.42
N GLY A 21 -44.67 -3.24 45.55
CA GLY A 21 -45.31 -3.74 46.76
C GLY A 21 -44.27 -4.58 47.51
N ALA A 22 -43.60 -4.06 48.43
CA ALA A 22 -43.82 -3.70 49.83
C ALA A 22 -43.73 -4.91 50.77
N ALA A 23 -42.73 -4.75 51.67
CA ALA A 23 -42.72 -5.00 53.11
C ALA A 23 -42.77 -6.42 53.62
N THR A 24 -41.82 -6.80 54.42
CA THR A 24 -41.72 -6.88 55.89
C THR A 24 -40.48 -7.64 56.25
N ALA A 25 -39.51 -7.06 56.92
CA ALA A 25 -39.23 -7.07 58.37
C ALA A 25 -39.15 -8.45 59.01
N GLU A 26 -37.96 -8.84 59.43
CA GLU A 26 -37.67 -9.41 60.79
C GLU A 26 -36.15 -9.62 60.89
N THR A 27 -35.49 -8.77 61.60
CA THR A 27 -34.75 -8.84 62.86
C THR A 27 -34.21 -10.21 63.28
N ARG A 28 -32.88 -10.27 63.42
CA ARG A 28 -32.10 -10.71 64.60
C ARG A 28 -30.64 -10.77 64.19
N ASP A 29 -29.85 -9.92 64.73
CA ASP A 29 -29.25 -9.82 66.06
C ASP A 29 -28.01 -10.69 66.18
N GLY A 30 -26.85 -10.07 66.44
CA GLY A 30 -25.59 -10.74 66.67
C GLY A 30 -24.42 -9.74 66.71
N SER A 31 -24.44 -8.85 67.69
CA SER A 31 -23.37 -7.87 68.01
C SER A 31 -22.07 -8.50 68.46
N PRO A 32 -20.98 -7.77 68.45
CA PRO A 32 -19.60 -8.23 68.71
C PRO A 32 -19.25 -8.30 70.19
N PRO A 33 -18.15 -8.96 70.55
CA PRO A 33 -17.72 -9.03 71.95
C PRO A 33 -16.92 -7.78 72.35
N PRO A 34 -17.01 -7.40 73.62
CA PRO A 34 -16.37 -6.21 74.14
C PRO A 34 -14.99 -6.48 74.70
N SER A 35 -14.21 -5.41 74.72
CA SER A 35 -13.04 -5.17 75.57
C SER A 35 -13.43 -5.18 77.03
N ALA A 36 -12.56 -5.71 77.88
CA ALA A 36 -12.49 -5.42 79.32
C ALA A 36 -11.01 -5.44 79.71
N GLU A 37 -10.41 -4.42 80.04
CA GLU A 37 -10.23 -3.59 81.24
C GLU A 37 -10.38 -4.34 82.58
N GLY A 38 -9.43 -4.04 83.45
CA GLY A 38 -9.53 -4.24 84.92
C GLY A 38 -8.31 -4.93 85.46
N ALA A 39 -7.28 -4.26 85.90
CA ALA A 39 -7.05 -3.61 87.20
C ALA A 39 -6.98 -4.62 88.37
N ALA A 40 -5.86 -4.65 89.01
CA ALA A 40 -5.63 -4.31 90.44
C ALA A 40 -4.44 -5.09 91.01
N HIS A 41 -3.52 -4.35 91.57
CA HIS A 41 -2.67 -4.71 92.70
C HIS A 41 -3.50 -5.23 93.88
N PRO A 42 -2.90 -6.00 94.86
CA PRO A 42 -2.13 -5.30 95.90
C PRO A 42 -0.94 -6.08 96.48
N ASP A 43 -0.09 -5.27 97.07
CA ASP A 43 0.86 -5.42 98.15
C ASP A 43 0.69 -6.58 99.14
N HIS A 44 1.79 -7.14 99.58
CA HIS A 44 2.16 -7.40 100.96
C HIS A 44 3.61 -7.94 101.01
N GLU A 45 4.55 -7.14 101.44
CA GLU A 45 5.11 -6.87 102.78
C GLU A 45 5.68 -8.17 103.49
N ALA A 46 6.99 -8.02 103.63
CA ALA A 46 7.85 -8.28 104.76
C ALA A 46 7.81 -9.64 105.46
N THR A 47 8.95 -10.23 105.57
CA THR A 47 9.63 -10.37 106.90
C THR A 47 10.94 -11.17 106.70
N ASP A 48 12.05 -10.56 107.18
CA ASP A 48 13.23 -11.14 107.71
C ASP A 48 12.91 -11.98 108.97
N PRO A 49 13.71 -12.99 109.41
CA PRO A 49 14.94 -12.64 110.01
C PRO A 49 16.10 -13.69 109.84
N ALA A 50 17.24 -13.09 110.13
CA ALA A 50 18.56 -13.59 110.45
C ALA A 50 18.62 -14.97 111.13
N THR A 51 19.71 -15.66 110.91
CA THR A 51 20.61 -16.14 111.96
C THR A 51 21.79 -16.96 111.39
N ASP A 52 22.98 -16.54 111.75
CA ASP A 52 24.22 -17.15 112.11
C ASP A 52 25.18 -17.77 111.06
N ALA A 53 26.30 -17.19 111.11
CA ALA A 53 27.62 -17.70 110.72
C ALA A 53 28.10 -18.85 111.59
N PRO A 54 29.06 -19.64 111.13
CA PRO A 54 30.41 -19.27 111.51
C PRO A 54 31.53 -19.55 110.43
N SER A 55 32.53 -18.80 110.70
CA SER A 55 33.90 -18.74 110.20
C SER A 55 34.55 -20.03 109.80
N ALA A 56 35.31 -20.00 108.73
CA ALA A 56 36.50 -20.81 108.49
C ALA A 56 37.49 -20.09 107.57
N THR A 57 38.70 -19.98 107.96
CA THR A 57 39.88 -19.33 107.49
C THR A 57 40.47 -19.85 106.18
N PRO A 58 41.24 -19.04 105.43
CA PRO A 58 41.66 -19.35 104.08
C PRO A 58 42.97 -20.11 103.94
N PRO A 59 43.19 -20.75 102.79
CA PRO A 59 44.53 -21.06 102.28
C PRO A 59 44.89 -20.31 100.99
N PRO A 60 46.16 -20.32 100.59
CA PRO A 60 46.85 -19.15 100.05
C PRO A 60 46.80 -18.98 98.56
N ALA A 61 47.18 -17.79 98.20
CA ALA A 61 47.26 -17.26 96.84
C ALA A 61 48.04 -18.05 95.84
N ALA A 62 47.43 -18.33 94.70
CA ALA A 62 48.12 -18.72 93.48
C ALA A 62 47.85 -17.60 92.39
N GLY A 63 48.90 -17.21 91.78
CA GLY A 63 49.19 -16.10 90.92
C GLY A 63 48.11 -15.57 89.96
N ALA A 64 47.88 -14.30 89.97
CA ALA A 64 47.08 -13.56 89.08
C ALA A 64 47.67 -13.54 87.67
N PRO A 65 46.94 -13.93 86.59
CA PRO A 65 47.35 -13.65 85.24
C PRO A 65 47.03 -12.15 84.93
N SER A 66 48.07 -11.49 84.46
CA SER A 66 48.14 -10.07 84.18
C SER A 66 46.90 -9.49 83.44
N HIS A 67 46.13 -8.64 84.05
CA HIS A 67 45.01 -7.91 83.53
C HIS A 67 45.36 -7.07 82.25
N ARG A 68 46.65 -6.91 81.95
CA ARG A 68 47.15 -6.15 80.78
C ARG A 68 46.93 -6.93 79.47
N ARG A 69 47.09 -8.29 79.38
CA ARG A 69 46.84 -9.09 78.18
C ARG A 69 45.35 -9.17 77.82
N ARG A 70 44.48 -9.30 78.85
CA ARG A 70 43.02 -9.35 78.63
C ARG A 70 42.46 -8.04 78.17
N ARG A 71 42.98 -6.91 78.64
CA ARG A 71 42.63 -5.57 78.15
C ARG A 71 43.11 -5.39 76.70
N TRP A 72 44.30 -5.87 76.34
CA TRP A 72 44.83 -5.75 74.98
C TRP A 72 44.02 -6.58 73.99
N LEU A 73 43.54 -7.78 74.31
CA LEU A 73 42.64 -8.60 73.53
C LEU A 73 41.28 -7.99 73.39
N LEU A 74 40.77 -7.29 74.40
CA LEU A 74 39.52 -6.54 74.31
C LEU A 74 39.63 -5.33 73.36
N TRP A 75 40.77 -4.64 73.45
CA TRP A 75 41.05 -3.51 72.54
C TRP A 75 41.30 -4.00 71.10
N ALA A 76 41.99 -5.11 70.92
CA ALA A 76 42.20 -5.72 69.62
C ALA A 76 40.86 -6.25 69.01
N GLY A 77 40.00 -6.87 69.84
CA GLY A 77 38.65 -7.28 69.46
C GLY A 77 37.75 -6.07 69.09
N ALA A 78 37.83 -4.98 69.89
CA ALA A 78 37.10 -3.75 69.57
C ALA A 78 37.60 -3.08 68.27
N ALA A 79 38.91 -3.07 68.05
CA ALA A 79 39.51 -2.55 66.83
C ALA A 79 39.14 -3.41 65.59
N ALA A 80 39.15 -4.74 65.76
CA ALA A 80 38.68 -5.66 64.69
C ALA A 80 37.17 -5.48 64.40
N ALA A 81 36.36 -5.34 65.46
CA ALA A 81 34.92 -5.06 65.30
C ALA A 81 34.66 -3.71 64.63
N LEU A 82 35.43 -2.68 64.99
CA LEU A 82 35.37 -1.37 64.33
C LEU A 82 35.84 -1.43 62.86
N ALA A 83 36.90 -2.19 62.57
CA ALA A 83 37.38 -2.43 61.22
C ALA A 83 36.34 -3.17 60.36
N VAL A 84 35.70 -4.21 60.90
CA VAL A 84 34.63 -4.95 60.26
C VAL A 84 33.39 -4.05 60.12
N ALA A 85 33.02 -3.30 61.13
CA ALA A 85 31.91 -2.32 61.04
C ALA A 85 32.22 -1.23 60.02
N GLY A 86 33.46 -0.71 60.00
CA GLY A 86 33.89 0.23 58.96
C GLY A 86 33.84 -0.38 57.56
N TYR A 87 34.37 -1.60 57.40
CA TYR A 87 34.33 -2.29 56.11
C TYR A 87 32.91 -2.52 55.60
N LEU A 88 31.96 -2.83 56.47
CA LEU A 88 30.54 -2.99 56.12
C LEU A 88 29.79 -1.66 55.96
N LEU A 89 30.19 -0.64 56.74
CA LEU A 89 29.47 0.64 56.71
C LEU A 89 29.93 1.57 55.58
N VAL A 90 31.22 1.53 55.20
CA VAL A 90 31.77 2.40 54.14
C VAL A 90 31.00 2.30 52.85
N PRO A 91 30.73 1.10 52.25
CA PRO A 91 29.98 1.05 50.99
C PRO A 91 28.52 1.49 51.13
N ALA A 92 27.90 1.27 52.30
CA ALA A 92 26.54 1.74 52.56
C ALA A 92 26.49 3.28 52.67
N VAL A 93 27.49 3.90 53.34
CA VAL A 93 27.59 5.35 53.42
C VAL A 93 27.97 5.98 52.07
N GLU A 94 28.89 5.39 51.32
CA GLU A 94 29.22 5.84 49.97
C GLU A 94 28.02 5.81 49.07
N THR A 95 27.23 4.73 49.06
CA THR A 95 26.00 4.64 48.30
C THR A 95 25.01 5.72 48.71
N ALA A 96 24.77 5.91 50.03
CA ALA A 96 23.83 6.92 50.53
C ALA A 96 24.25 8.35 50.21
N LEU A 97 25.56 8.64 50.13
CA LEU A 97 26.07 9.99 49.82
C LEU A 97 26.23 10.29 48.33
N ASN A 98 26.27 9.26 47.48
CA ASN A 98 26.56 9.40 46.06
C ASN A 98 25.36 9.05 45.18
N THR A 99 24.25 8.54 45.76
CA THR A 99 23.06 8.16 45.00
C THR A 99 21.82 8.90 45.45
N VAL A 100 20.92 9.11 44.51
CA VAL A 100 19.54 9.53 44.75
C VAL A 100 18.64 8.35 44.44
N SER A 101 17.75 7.99 45.35
CA SER A 101 16.83 6.87 45.20
C SER A 101 15.37 7.30 45.40
N THR A 102 14.47 6.50 44.86
CA THR A 102 13.04 6.59 45.11
C THR A 102 12.47 5.19 45.39
N ASP A 103 11.48 5.16 46.28
CA ASP A 103 10.68 3.98 46.61
C ASP A 103 9.45 3.82 45.70
N ASP A 104 9.19 4.82 44.87
CA ASP A 104 8.04 4.86 43.95
C ASP A 104 8.53 4.66 42.51
N ALA A 105 8.89 3.43 42.19
CA ALA A 105 9.27 3.03 40.86
C ALA A 105 8.74 1.64 40.54
N TYR A 106 8.41 1.41 39.28
CA TYR A 106 7.88 0.14 38.83
C TYR A 106 8.36 -0.21 37.43
N VAL A 107 8.40 -1.51 37.16
CA VAL A 107 8.69 -2.03 35.82
C VAL A 107 7.51 -1.73 34.90
N ASN A 108 7.78 -1.15 33.76
CA ASN A 108 6.82 -0.92 32.70
C ASN A 108 7.30 -1.55 31.38
N GLY A 109 6.42 -1.67 30.39
CA GLY A 109 6.77 -2.26 29.11
C GLY A 109 5.67 -2.05 28.08
N TYR A 110 6.00 -2.27 26.80
CA TYR A 110 5.01 -2.13 25.75
C TYR A 110 3.92 -3.20 25.87
N VAL A 111 2.70 -2.75 25.61
CA VAL A 111 1.50 -3.58 25.53
C VAL A 111 0.95 -3.47 24.12
N THR A 112 0.95 -4.57 23.40
CA THR A 112 0.35 -4.66 22.07
C THR A 112 -1.02 -5.28 22.18
N LEU A 113 -2.05 -4.52 21.80
CA LEU A 113 -3.42 -5.03 21.70
C LEU A 113 -3.54 -5.80 20.39
N VAL A 114 -3.85 -7.08 20.48
CA VAL A 114 -4.10 -7.94 19.34
C VAL A 114 -5.54 -7.77 18.92
N ALA A 115 -5.76 -7.32 17.69
CA ALA A 115 -7.07 -7.07 17.11
C ALA A 115 -7.17 -7.66 15.69
N PRO A 116 -8.34 -8.15 15.27
CA PRO A 116 -8.55 -8.63 13.92
C PRO A 116 -8.56 -7.46 12.93
N ARG A 117 -8.10 -7.72 11.70
CA ARG A 117 -8.14 -6.77 10.58
C ARG A 117 -9.36 -6.96 9.69
N VAL A 118 -10.01 -8.12 9.82
CA VAL A 118 -11.21 -8.50 9.10
C VAL A 118 -12.27 -9.02 10.07
N PRO A 119 -13.59 -8.82 9.81
CA PRO A 119 -14.64 -9.35 10.65
C PRO A 119 -14.75 -10.86 10.46
N GLY A 120 -15.28 -11.57 11.43
CA GLY A 120 -15.56 -12.99 11.28
C GLY A 120 -15.87 -13.69 12.59
N GLN A 121 -16.26 -14.95 12.48
CA GLN A 121 -16.43 -15.82 13.64
C GLN A 121 -15.08 -16.45 14.00
N VAL A 122 -14.79 -16.52 15.29
CA VAL A 122 -13.58 -17.19 15.80
C VAL A 122 -13.79 -18.70 15.72
N ALA A 123 -12.98 -19.35 14.88
CA ALA A 123 -12.98 -20.81 14.75
C ALA A 123 -12.19 -21.47 15.90
N ARG A 124 -11.00 -20.94 16.19
CA ARG A 124 -10.10 -21.49 17.22
C ARG A 124 -9.31 -20.38 17.91
N VAL A 125 -9.05 -20.58 19.19
CA VAL A 125 -8.09 -19.80 19.99
C VAL A 125 -7.01 -20.77 20.44
N LEU A 126 -5.75 -20.51 20.11
CA LEU A 126 -4.64 -21.43 20.30
C LEU A 126 -3.83 -21.13 21.55
N VAL A 127 -4.07 -19.99 22.18
CA VAL A 127 -3.32 -19.53 23.35
C VAL A 127 -4.26 -19.21 24.52
N HIS A 128 -3.72 -19.32 25.71
CA HIS A 128 -4.38 -18.94 26.96
C HIS A 128 -3.64 -17.78 27.63
N ASP A 129 -4.25 -17.20 28.65
CA ASP A 129 -3.59 -16.22 29.49
C ASP A 129 -2.30 -16.80 30.08
N ASN A 130 -1.29 -15.95 30.19
CA ASN A 130 0.07 -16.28 30.67
C ASN A 130 0.89 -17.19 29.74
N TYR A 131 0.41 -17.51 28.53
CA TYR A 131 1.23 -18.23 27.55
C TYR A 131 2.27 -17.28 26.96
N ARG A 132 3.48 -17.78 26.84
CA ARG A 132 4.57 -17.11 26.15
C ARG A 132 4.46 -17.33 24.65
N VAL A 133 4.54 -16.26 23.88
CA VAL A 133 4.41 -16.27 22.43
C VAL A 133 5.56 -15.52 21.78
N LYS A 134 5.92 -15.95 20.59
CA LYS A 134 6.91 -15.28 19.72
C LYS A 134 6.20 -14.52 18.62
N LYS A 135 6.88 -13.53 18.07
CA LYS A 135 6.41 -12.82 16.88
C LYS A 135 6.17 -13.79 15.73
N GLY A 136 4.97 -13.75 15.18
CA GLY A 136 4.52 -14.65 14.12
C GLY A 136 3.74 -15.87 14.60
N ASP A 137 3.70 -16.16 15.91
CA ASP A 137 2.90 -17.26 16.44
C ASP A 137 1.42 -17.00 16.24
N LEU A 138 0.68 -18.03 15.81
CA LEU A 138 -0.75 -17.97 15.58
C LEU A 138 -1.50 -17.97 16.93
N LEU A 139 -2.24 -16.91 17.17
CA LEU A 139 -2.98 -16.70 18.41
C LEU A 139 -4.46 -17.10 18.28
N VAL A 140 -5.09 -16.58 17.23
CA VAL A 140 -6.52 -16.79 16.96
C VAL A 140 -6.69 -17.07 15.47
N GLN A 141 -7.55 -18.01 15.15
CA GLN A 141 -7.96 -18.30 13.79
C GLN A 141 -9.45 -18.01 13.62
N LEU A 142 -9.76 -17.15 12.67
CA LEU A 142 -11.12 -16.91 12.23
C LEU A 142 -11.59 -18.00 11.26
N ASP A 143 -12.89 -18.11 11.08
CA ASP A 143 -13.45 -18.95 10.04
C ASP A 143 -13.01 -18.46 8.66
N LYS A 144 -12.33 -19.32 7.92
CA LYS A 144 -11.75 -19.04 6.61
C LYS A 144 -12.70 -19.31 5.45
N GLU A 145 -13.74 -20.10 5.68
CA GLU A 145 -14.60 -20.58 4.59
C GLU A 145 -15.21 -19.43 3.76
N PRO A 146 -15.80 -18.39 4.38
CA PRO A 146 -16.34 -17.26 3.61
C PRO A 146 -15.28 -16.52 2.78
N TYR A 147 -14.08 -16.40 3.32
CA TYR A 147 -12.96 -15.75 2.64
C TYR A 147 -12.35 -16.60 1.52
N GLN A 148 -12.32 -17.92 1.71
CA GLN A 148 -11.89 -18.85 0.67
C GLN A 148 -12.83 -18.80 -0.54
N VAL A 149 -14.13 -18.81 -0.31
CA VAL A 149 -15.15 -18.64 -1.36
C VAL A 149 -14.96 -17.32 -2.11
N GLN A 150 -14.65 -16.21 -1.40
CA GLN A 150 -14.35 -14.93 -2.05
C GLN A 150 -13.11 -14.99 -2.92
N VAL A 151 -12.05 -15.65 -2.47
CA VAL A 151 -10.83 -15.88 -3.27
C VAL A 151 -11.16 -16.67 -4.53
N ASP A 152 -11.97 -17.72 -4.43
CA ASP A 152 -12.32 -18.57 -5.57
C ASP A 152 -13.20 -17.82 -6.59
N ILE A 153 -14.14 -16.98 -6.13
CA ILE A 153 -14.92 -16.06 -6.98
C ILE A 153 -13.98 -15.09 -7.73
N LYS A 154 -13.00 -14.50 -7.04
CA LYS A 154 -12.06 -13.56 -7.65
C LYS A 154 -11.08 -14.24 -8.60
N LYS A 155 -10.68 -15.49 -8.33
CA LYS A 155 -9.92 -16.33 -9.26
C LYS A 155 -10.69 -16.60 -10.56
N ALA A 156 -11.98 -16.94 -10.45
CA ALA A 156 -12.83 -17.13 -11.62
C ALA A 156 -12.96 -15.84 -12.44
N ALA A 157 -13.15 -14.69 -11.76
CA ALA A 157 -13.18 -13.37 -12.42
C ALA A 157 -11.86 -13.02 -13.12
N LEU A 158 -10.72 -13.41 -12.55
CA LEU A 158 -9.40 -13.23 -13.17
C LEU A 158 -9.31 -14.03 -14.48
N VAL A 159 -9.69 -15.31 -14.46
CA VAL A 159 -9.68 -16.18 -15.66
C VAL A 159 -10.61 -15.60 -16.74
N ALA A 160 -11.79 -15.10 -16.36
CA ALA A 160 -12.68 -14.44 -17.30
C ALA A 160 -12.04 -13.18 -17.93
N ALA A 161 -11.39 -12.34 -17.14
CA ALA A 161 -10.70 -11.15 -17.63
C ALA A 161 -9.50 -11.50 -18.55
N GLU A 162 -8.79 -12.60 -18.31
CA GLU A 162 -7.72 -13.11 -19.20
C GLU A 162 -8.29 -13.58 -20.54
N ALA A 163 -9.44 -14.25 -20.51
CA ALA A 163 -10.17 -14.63 -21.72
C ALA A 163 -10.64 -13.39 -22.52
N ASP A 164 -11.14 -12.35 -21.83
CA ASP A 164 -11.55 -11.09 -22.45
C ASP A 164 -10.40 -10.40 -23.19
N VAL A 165 -9.19 -10.36 -22.60
CA VAL A 165 -8.00 -9.82 -23.26
C VAL A 165 -7.66 -10.63 -24.52
N THR A 166 -7.73 -11.95 -24.43
CA THR A 166 -7.46 -12.83 -25.58
C THR A 166 -8.48 -12.63 -26.70
N ALA A 167 -9.75 -12.51 -26.35
CA ALA A 167 -10.84 -12.23 -27.29
C ALA A 167 -10.68 -10.84 -27.93
N ALA A 168 -10.38 -9.79 -27.14
CA ALA A 168 -10.16 -8.44 -27.65
C ALA A 168 -8.97 -8.40 -28.63
N ARG A 169 -7.87 -9.09 -28.32
CA ARG A 169 -6.70 -9.18 -29.20
C ARG A 169 -7.05 -9.90 -30.51
N ALA A 170 -7.82 -10.99 -30.44
CA ALA A 170 -8.27 -11.73 -31.61
C ALA A 170 -9.20 -10.86 -32.48
N GLN A 171 -10.15 -10.16 -31.88
CA GLN A 171 -11.05 -9.25 -32.59
C GLN A 171 -10.29 -8.14 -33.31
N VAL A 172 -9.34 -7.47 -32.63
CA VAL A 172 -8.53 -6.40 -33.23
C VAL A 172 -7.67 -6.96 -34.38
N ARG A 173 -7.10 -8.16 -34.26
CA ARG A 173 -6.40 -8.81 -35.37
C ARG A 173 -7.31 -9.06 -36.57
N GLY A 174 -8.53 -9.52 -36.32
CA GLY A 174 -9.53 -9.70 -37.37
C GLY A 174 -9.86 -8.38 -38.13
N LEU A 175 -10.08 -7.29 -37.37
CA LEU A 175 -10.32 -5.97 -37.94
C LEU A 175 -9.10 -5.43 -38.72
N LEU A 176 -7.88 -5.64 -38.24
CA LEU A 176 -6.66 -5.29 -38.98
C LEU A 176 -6.48 -6.10 -40.27
N ALA A 177 -6.81 -7.38 -40.26
CA ALA A 177 -6.81 -8.20 -41.48
C ALA A 177 -7.86 -7.68 -42.49
N GLN A 178 -9.04 -7.26 -42.01
CA GLN A 178 -10.05 -6.63 -42.87
C GLN A 178 -9.52 -5.29 -43.43
N ALA A 179 -8.89 -4.44 -42.63
CA ALA A 179 -8.27 -3.21 -43.09
C ALA A 179 -7.19 -3.45 -44.13
N GLY A 180 -6.38 -4.52 -43.96
CA GLY A 180 -5.43 -4.97 -44.95
C GLY A 180 -6.09 -5.34 -46.30
N SER A 181 -7.22 -6.05 -46.26
CA SER A 181 -8.01 -6.35 -47.45
C SER A 181 -8.51 -5.09 -48.14
N GLN A 182 -9.03 -4.12 -47.39
CA GLN A 182 -9.51 -2.86 -47.97
C GLN A 182 -8.34 -2.03 -48.56
N ARG A 183 -7.14 -2.08 -47.96
CA ARG A 183 -5.93 -1.48 -48.53
C ARG A 183 -5.66 -2.04 -49.95
N TRP A 184 -5.70 -3.36 -50.10
CA TRP A 184 -5.49 -4.00 -51.43
C TRP A 184 -6.57 -3.60 -52.43
N LYS A 185 -7.83 -3.43 -52.01
CA LYS A 185 -8.90 -2.94 -52.89
C LYS A 185 -8.62 -1.50 -53.34
N LEU A 186 -8.16 -0.62 -52.41
CA LEU A 186 -7.80 0.75 -52.74
C LEU A 186 -6.64 0.80 -53.74
N GLN A 187 -5.58 0.01 -53.51
CA GLN A 187 -4.45 -0.12 -54.43
C GLN A 187 -4.92 -0.54 -55.82
N LYS A 188 -5.73 -1.60 -55.92
CA LYS A 188 -6.29 -2.09 -57.19
C LYS A 188 -7.17 -1.04 -57.85
N SER A 189 -7.94 -0.27 -57.10
CA SER A 189 -8.77 0.82 -57.69
C SER A 189 -7.90 1.94 -58.29
N ILE A 190 -6.77 2.28 -57.67
CA ILE A 190 -5.83 3.27 -58.21
C ILE A 190 -5.20 2.74 -59.51
N GLU A 191 -4.68 1.51 -59.48
CA GLU A 191 -4.13 0.85 -60.66
C GLU A 191 -5.13 0.75 -61.80
N GLY A 192 -6.40 0.44 -61.49
CA GLY A 192 -7.50 0.40 -62.47
C GLY A 192 -7.80 1.78 -63.12
N VAL A 193 -7.55 2.89 -62.40
CA VAL A 193 -7.64 4.24 -63.04
C VAL A 193 -6.46 4.43 -64.00
N ASP A 194 -5.26 4.04 -63.62
CA ASP A 194 -4.07 4.15 -64.48
C ASP A 194 -4.23 3.31 -65.76
N ASP A 195 -4.75 2.11 -65.63
CA ASP A 195 -5.09 1.22 -66.76
C ASP A 195 -6.13 1.84 -67.68
N SER A 196 -7.17 2.46 -67.10
CA SER A 196 -8.23 3.12 -67.87
C SER A 196 -7.69 4.35 -68.61
N VAL A 197 -6.77 5.10 -67.99
CA VAL A 197 -6.04 6.23 -68.64
C VAL A 197 -5.17 5.74 -69.79
N ALA A 198 -4.46 4.61 -69.61
CA ALA A 198 -3.65 4.00 -70.65
C ALA A 198 -4.53 3.54 -71.85
N LEU A 199 -5.70 2.96 -71.57
CA LEU A 199 -6.68 2.59 -72.58
C LEU A 199 -7.19 3.79 -73.35
N LEU A 200 -7.53 4.89 -72.65
CA LEU A 200 -7.95 6.14 -73.31
C LEU A 200 -6.87 6.63 -74.27
N ARG A 201 -5.60 6.65 -73.86
CA ARG A 201 -4.48 7.08 -74.72
C ARG A 201 -4.34 6.17 -75.94
N ALA A 202 -4.52 4.85 -75.78
CA ALA A 202 -4.50 3.91 -76.88
C ALA A 202 -5.66 4.13 -77.87
N ARG A 203 -6.90 4.43 -77.36
CA ARG A 203 -8.06 4.75 -78.23
C ARG A 203 -7.86 6.07 -78.97
N VAL A 204 -7.28 7.08 -78.35
CA VAL A 204 -6.95 8.35 -79.05
C VAL A 204 -5.87 8.15 -80.11
N ALA A 205 -4.86 7.32 -79.86
CA ALA A 205 -3.88 6.94 -80.90
C ALA A 205 -4.51 6.23 -82.08
N ALA A 206 -5.46 5.29 -81.81
CA ALA A 206 -6.23 4.64 -82.84
C ALA A 206 -7.09 5.61 -83.68
N LEU A 207 -7.77 6.56 -82.99
CA LEU A 207 -8.52 7.65 -83.66
C LEU A 207 -7.63 8.43 -84.61
N ARG A 208 -6.43 8.93 -84.15
CA ARG A 208 -5.45 9.64 -84.97
C ARG A 208 -5.03 8.85 -86.21
N SER A 209 -4.87 7.52 -86.06
CA SER A 209 -4.56 6.60 -87.20
C SER A 209 -5.71 6.56 -88.20
N LYS A 210 -6.98 6.54 -87.73
CA LYS A 210 -8.14 6.55 -88.60
C LYS A 210 -8.35 7.93 -89.27
N GLU A 211 -8.10 9.01 -88.57
CA GLU A 211 -8.10 10.39 -89.13
C GLU A 211 -7.08 10.49 -90.28
N ALA A 212 -5.82 10.03 -90.08
CA ALA A 212 -4.79 10.03 -91.13
C ALA A 212 -5.18 9.19 -92.33
N SER A 213 -5.92 8.08 -92.13
CA SER A 213 -6.45 7.24 -93.21
C SER A 213 -7.57 7.92 -93.98
N PHE A 214 -8.46 8.62 -93.24
CA PHE A 214 -9.51 9.42 -93.84
C PHE A 214 -8.96 10.59 -94.67
N ASP A 215 -7.98 11.34 -94.09
CA ASP A 215 -7.35 12.45 -94.80
C ASP A 215 -6.71 11.98 -96.15
N ARG A 216 -6.09 10.77 -96.13
CA ARG A 216 -5.55 10.16 -97.32
C ARG A 216 -6.68 9.83 -98.33
N ALA A 217 -7.73 9.15 -97.87
CA ALA A 217 -8.86 8.75 -98.72
C ALA A 217 -9.57 9.99 -99.32
N ARG A 218 -9.74 11.04 -98.49
CA ARG A 218 -10.28 12.39 -98.93
C ARG A 218 -9.39 13.05 -99.96
N ALA A 219 -8.10 13.07 -99.77
CA ALA A 219 -7.10 13.59 -100.73
C ALA A 219 -7.18 12.79 -102.07
N ASP A 220 -7.28 11.46 -102.01
CA ASP A 220 -7.42 10.58 -103.17
C ASP A 220 -8.72 10.86 -103.91
N LEU A 221 -9.85 11.05 -103.17
CA LEU A 221 -11.15 11.41 -103.81
C LEU A 221 -11.10 12.80 -104.45
N LEU A 222 -10.45 13.81 -103.77
CA LEU A 222 -10.28 15.13 -104.38
C LEU A 222 -9.50 15.06 -105.71
N ARG A 223 -8.43 14.29 -105.78
CA ARG A 223 -7.66 14.03 -107.02
C ARG A 223 -8.53 13.33 -108.04
N ALA A 224 -9.25 12.27 -107.66
CA ALA A 224 -10.18 11.55 -108.54
C ALA A 224 -11.30 12.43 -109.11
N ARG A 225 -11.88 13.37 -108.30
CA ARG A 225 -12.88 14.33 -108.73
C ARG A 225 -12.33 15.27 -109.81
N GLY A 226 -11.10 15.73 -109.67
CA GLY A 226 -10.41 16.55 -110.68
C GLY A 226 -10.14 15.80 -112.02
N LEU A 227 -9.80 14.50 -111.94
CA LEU A 227 -9.59 13.67 -113.09
C LEU A 227 -10.92 13.27 -113.78
N PHE A 228 -11.96 12.92 -113.02
CA PHE A 228 -13.27 12.59 -113.51
C PHE A 228 -13.92 13.74 -114.23
N SER A 229 -13.79 15.01 -113.71
CA SER A 229 -14.29 16.19 -114.40
C SER A 229 -13.62 16.50 -115.73
N ARG A 230 -12.44 15.91 -116.00
CA ARG A 230 -11.69 15.96 -117.26
C ARG A 230 -11.86 14.73 -118.16
N ASN A 231 -12.82 13.81 -117.77
CA ASN A 231 -13.08 12.54 -118.42
C ASN A 231 -11.84 11.61 -118.48
N ALA A 232 -10.89 11.79 -117.54
CA ALA A 232 -9.64 10.99 -117.43
C ALA A 232 -9.73 9.86 -116.42
N LEU A 233 -10.90 9.56 -115.83
CA LEU A 233 -11.13 8.50 -114.82
C LEU A 233 -12.45 7.81 -115.07
N SER A 234 -12.56 6.47 -114.90
CA SER A 234 -13.79 5.70 -115.01
C SER A 234 -14.79 6.08 -113.88
N ARG A 235 -16.10 5.90 -114.17
CA ARG A 235 -17.15 6.11 -113.14
C ARG A 235 -16.96 5.09 -111.96
N GLU A 236 -16.62 3.87 -112.24
CA GLU A 236 -16.39 2.79 -111.29
C GLU A 236 -15.25 3.18 -110.34
N ASP A 237 -14.09 3.61 -110.86
CA ASP A 237 -12.95 4.11 -110.01
C ASP A 237 -13.30 5.30 -109.17
N PHE A 238 -14.16 6.21 -109.68
CA PHE A 238 -14.58 7.35 -108.86
C PHE A 238 -15.54 6.88 -107.74
N ASP A 239 -16.49 5.99 -108.00
CA ASP A 239 -17.45 5.49 -107.02
C ASP A 239 -16.68 4.68 -105.96
N GLN A 240 -15.63 3.86 -106.32
CA GLN A 240 -14.75 3.22 -105.36
C GLN A 240 -14.02 4.21 -104.41
N ARG A 241 -13.55 5.34 -104.94
CA ARG A 241 -12.87 6.34 -104.07
C ARG A 241 -13.86 7.06 -103.20
N LEU A 242 -15.10 7.27 -103.63
CA LEU A 242 -16.18 7.86 -102.86
C LEU A 242 -16.57 6.90 -101.72
N GLU A 243 -16.67 5.56 -102.00
CA GLU A 243 -16.98 4.54 -101.00
C GLU A 243 -15.83 4.39 -100.00
N ALA A 244 -14.59 4.42 -100.44
CA ALA A 244 -13.41 4.39 -99.55
C ALA A 244 -13.36 5.59 -98.58
N GLU A 245 -13.70 6.79 -99.08
CA GLU A 245 -13.78 8.02 -98.27
C GLU A 245 -14.92 7.86 -97.22
N ARG A 246 -16.13 7.47 -97.60
CA ARG A 246 -17.25 7.26 -96.68
C ARG A 246 -16.99 6.19 -95.64
N THR A 247 -16.33 5.11 -96.06
CA THR A 247 -15.93 4.02 -95.15
C THR A 247 -14.89 4.55 -94.13
N ALA A 248 -13.91 5.31 -94.57
CA ALA A 248 -12.93 5.94 -93.70
C ALA A 248 -13.56 6.98 -92.77
N GLU A 249 -14.54 7.78 -93.26
CA GLU A 249 -15.30 8.68 -92.41
C GLU A 249 -16.10 7.98 -91.33
N ALA A 250 -16.79 6.87 -91.69
CA ALA A 250 -17.50 6.05 -90.72
C ALA A 250 -16.57 5.45 -89.69
N ALA A 251 -15.36 5.00 -90.09
CA ALA A 251 -14.34 4.46 -89.16
C ALA A 251 -13.80 5.54 -88.19
N VAL A 252 -13.65 6.79 -88.64
CA VAL A 252 -13.28 7.91 -87.74
C VAL A 252 -14.41 8.17 -86.73
N LYS A 253 -15.66 8.22 -87.17
CA LYS A 253 -16.81 8.43 -86.27
C LYS A 253 -16.93 7.33 -85.24
N GLN A 254 -16.70 6.09 -85.63
CA GLN A 254 -16.69 4.95 -84.71
C GLN A 254 -15.54 5.10 -83.68
N ALA A 255 -14.31 5.33 -84.11
CA ALA A 255 -13.16 5.50 -83.23
C ALA A 255 -13.34 6.68 -82.26
N LEU A 256 -13.98 7.76 -82.74
CA LEU A 256 -14.31 8.94 -81.89
C LEU A 256 -15.32 8.55 -80.78
N GLN A 257 -16.33 7.72 -81.08
CA GLN A 257 -17.26 7.22 -80.08
C GLN A 257 -16.55 6.33 -79.06
N GLU A 258 -15.64 5.48 -79.46
CA GLU A 258 -14.84 4.64 -78.56
C GLU A 258 -13.98 5.50 -77.63
N VAL A 259 -13.45 6.63 -78.08
CA VAL A 259 -12.75 7.61 -77.21
C VAL A 259 -13.72 8.29 -76.25
N TYR A 260 -14.93 8.66 -76.70
CA TYR A 260 -15.93 9.23 -75.81
C TYR A 260 -16.37 8.28 -74.71
N GLU A 261 -16.59 7.00 -75.06
CA GLU A 261 -16.91 5.95 -74.12
C GLU A 261 -15.80 5.79 -73.09
N ALA A 262 -14.53 5.75 -73.51
CA ALA A 262 -13.38 5.63 -72.60
C ALA A 262 -13.28 6.86 -71.68
N ARG A 263 -13.57 8.04 -72.15
CA ARG A 263 -13.61 9.27 -71.30
C ARG A 263 -14.74 9.25 -70.31
N VAL A 264 -15.96 8.86 -70.73
CA VAL A 264 -17.10 8.72 -69.82
C VAL A 264 -16.86 7.64 -68.78
N ALA A 265 -16.21 6.53 -69.12
CA ALA A 265 -15.83 5.48 -68.15
C ALA A 265 -14.88 6.03 -67.07
N LEU A 266 -14.06 7.01 -67.39
CA LEU A 266 -13.21 7.75 -66.42
C LEU A 266 -13.96 8.84 -65.67
N GLY A 267 -15.28 9.07 -65.89
CA GLY A 267 -16.05 10.16 -65.30
C GLY A 267 -15.75 11.51 -65.91
N LEU A 268 -15.10 11.53 -67.08
CA LEU A 268 -14.75 12.76 -67.79
C LEU A 268 -15.85 13.14 -68.82
N PRO A 269 -16.03 14.42 -69.15
CA PRO A 269 -16.94 14.81 -70.20
C PRO A 269 -16.48 14.22 -71.56
N PRO A 270 -17.39 13.77 -72.44
CA PRO A 270 -17.04 13.14 -73.74
C PRO A 270 -16.13 14.07 -74.56
N ARG A 271 -16.42 15.38 -74.56
CA ARG A 271 -15.60 16.40 -75.19
C ARG A 271 -14.96 17.27 -74.10
N PRO A 272 -13.65 17.46 -74.08
CA PRO A 272 -13.03 18.40 -73.19
C PRO A 272 -13.42 19.82 -73.58
N GLU A 273 -13.71 20.69 -72.59
CA GLU A 273 -13.98 22.10 -72.82
C GLU A 273 -12.75 22.85 -73.34
N LYS A 274 -11.57 22.46 -72.88
CA LYS A 274 -10.25 22.96 -73.27
C LYS A 274 -9.25 21.80 -73.28
N GLY A 275 -8.31 21.81 -74.23
CA GLY A 275 -7.24 20.81 -74.32
C GLY A 275 -7.50 19.66 -75.28
N GLU A 276 -6.66 18.64 -75.24
CA GLU A 276 -6.73 17.47 -76.09
C GLU A 276 -7.64 16.36 -75.52
N LEU A 277 -8.08 15.43 -76.37
CA LEU A 277 -8.85 14.25 -75.95
C LEU A 277 -8.10 13.35 -74.98
N THR A 278 -6.76 13.41 -74.99
CA THR A 278 -5.86 12.70 -74.07
C THR A 278 -5.71 13.38 -72.72
N ASP A 279 -6.16 14.61 -72.56
CA ASP A 279 -5.97 15.35 -71.32
C ASP A 279 -6.87 14.78 -70.21
N VAL A 280 -6.19 14.40 -69.13
CA VAL A 280 -6.77 13.84 -67.92
C VAL A 280 -6.37 14.71 -66.75
N PRO A 281 -7.31 15.13 -65.86
CA PRO A 281 -6.97 15.89 -64.67
C PRO A 281 -5.94 15.15 -63.79
N ALA A 282 -4.97 15.90 -63.23
CA ALA A 282 -3.93 15.33 -62.39
C ALA A 282 -4.49 14.75 -61.07
N ASP A 283 -5.68 15.16 -60.67
CA ASP A 283 -6.40 14.74 -59.47
C ASP A 283 -7.43 13.63 -59.70
N LEU A 284 -7.44 13.01 -60.93
CA LEU A 284 -8.41 11.99 -61.29
C LEU A 284 -8.46 10.83 -60.28
N ASN A 285 -7.28 10.39 -59.77
CA ASN A 285 -7.18 9.37 -58.77
C ASN A 285 -7.85 9.77 -57.42
N GLN A 286 -8.09 11.08 -57.18
CA GLN A 286 -8.76 11.55 -55.99
C GLN A 286 -10.26 11.71 -56.18
N THR A 287 -10.68 12.01 -57.40
CA THR A 287 -12.08 12.30 -57.77
C THR A 287 -12.83 11.08 -58.29
N PHE A 288 -12.12 10.05 -58.74
CA PHE A 288 -12.74 8.81 -59.27
C PHE A 288 -13.56 8.08 -58.21
N SER A 289 -14.83 7.84 -58.49
CA SER A 289 -15.80 7.30 -57.53
C SER A 289 -15.38 5.99 -56.89
N GLY A 290 -14.81 5.04 -57.69
CA GLY A 290 -14.32 3.75 -57.18
C GLY A 290 -13.16 3.87 -56.21
N VAL A 291 -12.24 4.82 -56.44
CA VAL A 291 -11.12 5.09 -55.51
C VAL A 291 -11.63 5.73 -54.22
N ARG A 292 -12.55 6.69 -54.32
CA ARG A 292 -13.17 7.36 -53.14
C ARG A 292 -13.95 6.36 -52.28
N GLN A 293 -14.67 5.43 -52.90
CA GLN A 293 -15.37 4.38 -52.19
C GLN A 293 -14.38 3.46 -51.46
N ALA A 294 -13.34 2.97 -52.12
CA ALA A 294 -12.33 2.09 -51.52
C ALA A 294 -11.58 2.80 -50.40
N LEU A 295 -11.28 4.10 -50.55
CA LEU A 295 -10.68 4.90 -49.47
C LEU A 295 -11.60 5.02 -48.25
N SER A 296 -12.89 5.26 -48.46
CA SER A 296 -13.88 5.35 -47.38
C SER A 296 -14.00 4.01 -46.62
N GLU A 297 -14.00 2.89 -47.35
CA GLU A 297 -14.02 1.53 -46.74
C GLU A 297 -12.75 1.27 -45.89
N LEU A 298 -11.57 1.69 -46.36
CA LEU A 298 -10.32 1.59 -45.60
C LEU A 298 -10.35 2.46 -44.33
N VAL A 299 -10.75 3.71 -44.45
CA VAL A 299 -10.88 4.64 -43.32
C VAL A 299 -11.88 4.10 -42.28
N GLN A 300 -13.02 3.59 -42.74
CA GLN A 300 -14.02 2.98 -41.86
C GLN A 300 -13.46 1.81 -41.08
N SER A 301 -12.76 0.88 -41.76
CA SER A 301 -12.17 -0.29 -41.10
C SER A 301 -11.10 0.06 -40.08
N MET A 302 -10.25 1.07 -40.38
CA MET A 302 -9.25 1.56 -39.44
C MET A 302 -9.86 2.29 -38.23
N THR A 303 -10.94 3.02 -38.44
CA THR A 303 -11.69 3.67 -37.35
C THR A 303 -12.31 2.64 -36.40
N GLN A 304 -12.81 1.50 -36.91
CA GLN A 304 -13.33 0.41 -36.09
C GLN A 304 -12.25 -0.21 -35.18
N VAL A 305 -11.00 -0.22 -35.61
CA VAL A 305 -9.86 -0.61 -34.75
C VAL A 305 -9.58 0.43 -33.66
N GLY A 306 -10.12 1.66 -33.80
CA GLY A 306 -9.80 2.80 -32.93
C GLY A 306 -8.45 3.44 -33.25
N LEU A 307 -7.94 3.22 -34.45
CA LEU A 307 -6.67 3.74 -34.95
C LEU A 307 -6.93 4.52 -36.27
N PRO A 308 -7.52 5.70 -36.20
CA PRO A 308 -7.85 6.45 -37.40
C PRO A 308 -6.61 6.72 -38.25
N LEU A 309 -6.75 6.58 -39.57
CA LEU A 309 -5.80 7.14 -40.51
C LEU A 309 -5.90 8.65 -40.43
N GLY A 310 -4.77 9.34 -40.37
CA GLY A 310 -4.59 10.77 -40.18
C GLY A 310 -5.78 11.70 -40.38
N SER A 311 -5.78 12.56 -41.45
CA SER A 311 -6.86 13.51 -41.73
C SER A 311 -7.84 12.97 -42.79
N PHE A 312 -9.13 13.30 -42.65
CA PHE A 312 -10.16 13.04 -43.69
C PHE A 312 -9.86 13.70 -45.05
N SER A 313 -8.90 14.63 -45.10
CA SER A 313 -8.46 15.33 -46.29
C SER A 313 -7.27 14.68 -47.02
N GLN A 314 -6.82 13.50 -46.56
CA GLN A 314 -5.71 12.78 -47.19
C GLN A 314 -6.07 12.29 -48.58
N THR A 315 -5.08 12.36 -49.49
CA THR A 315 -5.21 11.74 -50.81
C THR A 315 -5.15 10.21 -50.67
N PRO A 316 -5.79 9.45 -51.60
CA PRO A 316 -5.73 8.00 -51.61
C PRO A 316 -4.30 7.43 -51.52
N GLN A 317 -3.37 8.07 -52.23
CA GLN A 317 -1.94 7.69 -52.19
C GLN A 317 -1.32 7.94 -50.81
N GLN A 318 -1.60 9.07 -50.18
CA GLN A 318 -1.11 9.38 -48.83
C GLN A 318 -1.64 8.38 -47.79
N ALA A 319 -2.90 7.95 -47.93
CA ALA A 319 -3.47 6.94 -47.05
C ALA A 319 -2.77 5.55 -47.21
N LEU A 320 -2.42 5.17 -48.43
CA LEU A 320 -1.61 3.97 -48.68
C LEU A 320 -0.22 4.10 -48.12
N ASP A 321 0.45 5.23 -48.36
CA ASP A 321 1.81 5.49 -47.88
C ASP A 321 1.87 5.53 -46.36
N GLU A 322 0.85 6.04 -45.69
CA GLU A 322 0.75 6.04 -44.23
C GLU A 322 0.60 4.63 -43.67
N PHE A 323 -0.20 3.79 -44.35
CA PHE A 323 -0.34 2.41 -43.96
C PHE A 323 0.99 1.63 -44.15
N ILE A 324 1.70 1.86 -45.28
CA ILE A 324 3.02 1.26 -45.59
C ILE A 324 4.12 1.77 -44.65
N ARG A 325 4.08 3.03 -44.23
CA ARG A 325 5.05 3.59 -43.26
C ARG A 325 5.00 2.87 -41.91
N ARG A 326 3.87 2.25 -41.57
CA ARG A 326 3.74 1.44 -40.35
C ARG A 326 4.53 0.12 -40.43
N ASP A 327 4.75 -0.41 -41.61
CA ASP A 327 5.70 -1.47 -41.90
C ASP A 327 6.19 -1.37 -43.37
N LYS A 328 7.53 -1.31 -43.56
CA LYS A 328 8.15 -1.09 -44.88
C LYS A 328 7.80 -2.17 -45.90
N GLU A 329 7.54 -3.39 -45.45
CA GLU A 329 7.18 -4.53 -46.29
C GLU A 329 5.66 -4.70 -46.42
N GLY A 330 4.87 -3.88 -45.71
CA GLY A 330 3.39 -4.00 -45.70
C GLY A 330 2.89 -5.29 -45.05
N ASN A 331 3.71 -5.92 -44.21
CA ASN A 331 3.36 -7.16 -43.54
C ASN A 331 2.34 -6.89 -42.43
N ILE A 332 1.12 -7.38 -42.63
CA ILE A 332 -0.01 -7.20 -41.73
C ILE A 332 0.27 -7.78 -40.34
N GLU A 333 1.02 -8.87 -40.24
CA GLU A 333 1.34 -9.49 -38.95
C GLU A 333 2.22 -8.58 -38.11
N ARG A 334 3.26 -7.98 -38.67
CA ARG A 334 4.11 -6.99 -37.98
C ARG A 334 3.35 -5.73 -37.61
N ILE A 335 2.46 -5.27 -38.49
CA ILE A 335 1.56 -4.14 -38.18
C ILE A 335 0.67 -4.49 -37.00
N ALA A 336 0.08 -5.69 -36.99
CA ALA A 336 -0.77 -6.18 -35.92
C ALA A 336 -0.01 -6.31 -34.59
N GLU A 337 1.21 -6.82 -34.58
CA GLU A 337 2.04 -6.91 -33.38
C GLU A 337 2.25 -5.55 -32.69
N ARG A 338 2.37 -4.48 -33.45
CA ARG A 338 2.51 -3.12 -32.93
C ARG A 338 1.19 -2.49 -32.53
N LEU A 339 0.16 -2.63 -33.35
CA LEU A 339 -1.10 -1.91 -33.19
C LEU A 339 -2.07 -2.59 -32.23
N VAL A 340 -2.05 -3.93 -32.13
CA VAL A 340 -2.95 -4.67 -31.24
C VAL A 340 -2.81 -4.22 -29.78
N PRO A 341 -1.61 -4.05 -29.20
CA PRO A 341 -1.48 -3.55 -27.84
C PRO A 341 -1.93 -2.10 -27.66
N GLU A 342 -1.89 -1.30 -28.73
CA GLU A 342 -2.30 0.11 -28.69
C GLU A 342 -3.80 0.31 -28.85
N ALA A 343 -4.50 -0.70 -29.36
CA ALA A 343 -5.93 -0.62 -29.62
C ALA A 343 -6.73 -0.37 -28.33
N PRO A 344 -7.66 0.61 -28.32
CA PRO A 344 -8.44 0.97 -27.12
C PRO A 344 -9.18 -0.20 -26.50
N ALA A 345 -9.72 -1.12 -27.32
CA ALA A 345 -10.42 -2.32 -26.86
C ALA A 345 -9.49 -3.24 -26.05
N VAL A 346 -8.24 -3.43 -26.51
CA VAL A 346 -7.24 -4.25 -25.81
C VAL A 346 -6.80 -3.58 -24.53
N ARG A 347 -6.50 -2.28 -24.55
CA ARG A 347 -6.15 -1.51 -23.35
C ARG A 347 -7.26 -1.54 -22.29
N GLN A 348 -8.52 -1.46 -22.73
CA GLN A 348 -9.66 -1.57 -21.83
C GLN A 348 -9.75 -2.97 -21.19
N ALA A 349 -9.55 -4.03 -21.98
CA ALA A 349 -9.54 -5.40 -21.47
C ALA A 349 -8.34 -5.64 -20.51
N GLU A 350 -7.16 -5.11 -20.83
CA GLU A 350 -5.97 -5.17 -19.96
C GLU A 350 -6.16 -4.40 -18.63
N ALA A 351 -6.85 -3.25 -18.67
CA ALA A 351 -7.20 -2.52 -17.46
C ALA A 351 -8.16 -3.32 -16.57
N LYS A 352 -9.16 -4.00 -17.15
CA LYS A 352 -10.05 -4.92 -16.42
C LYS A 352 -9.28 -6.10 -15.82
N LEU A 353 -8.35 -6.67 -16.56
CA LEU A 353 -7.48 -7.75 -16.08
C LEU A 353 -6.64 -7.28 -14.89
N LEU A 354 -6.05 -6.09 -14.96
CA LEU A 354 -5.30 -5.51 -13.84
C LEU A 354 -6.20 -5.31 -12.61
N GLN A 355 -7.42 -4.84 -12.81
CA GLN A 355 -8.40 -4.70 -11.72
C GLN A 355 -8.70 -6.07 -11.10
N ALA A 356 -9.03 -7.09 -11.90
CA ALA A 356 -9.30 -8.43 -11.39
C ALA A 356 -8.13 -9.03 -10.60
N ARG A 357 -6.89 -8.80 -11.04
CA ARG A 357 -5.68 -9.19 -10.30
C ARG A 357 -5.57 -8.49 -8.94
N ARG A 358 -5.89 -7.20 -8.86
CA ARG A 358 -5.88 -6.45 -7.59
C ARG A 358 -6.99 -6.90 -6.67
N ASP A 359 -8.18 -7.17 -7.21
CA ASP A 359 -9.30 -7.70 -6.44
C ASP A 359 -8.97 -9.08 -5.84
N LEU A 360 -8.34 -9.96 -6.62
CA LEU A 360 -7.88 -11.26 -6.13
C LEU A 360 -6.84 -11.09 -5.01
N ALA A 361 -5.84 -10.24 -5.22
CA ALA A 361 -4.81 -9.97 -4.20
C ALA A 361 -5.42 -9.43 -2.90
N GLN A 362 -6.45 -8.60 -3.00
CA GLN A 362 -7.19 -8.10 -1.82
C GLN A 362 -7.94 -9.23 -1.10
N ALA A 363 -8.60 -10.13 -1.85
CA ALA A 363 -9.30 -11.27 -1.26
C ALA A 363 -8.32 -12.25 -0.57
N GLU A 364 -7.16 -12.52 -1.19
CA GLU A 364 -6.10 -13.34 -0.59
C GLU A 364 -5.49 -12.69 0.66
N LEU A 365 -5.36 -11.36 0.68
CA LEU A 365 -4.91 -10.62 1.84
C LEU A 365 -5.91 -10.74 2.99
N ASN A 366 -7.21 -10.61 2.71
CA ASN A 366 -8.26 -10.79 3.71
C ASN A 366 -8.28 -12.23 4.27
N LEU A 367 -8.07 -13.23 3.41
CA LEU A 367 -7.93 -14.63 3.84
C LEU A 367 -6.74 -14.83 4.78
N ARG A 368 -5.59 -14.21 4.49
CA ARG A 368 -4.43 -14.23 5.40
C ARG A 368 -4.72 -13.56 6.74
N TYR A 369 -5.52 -12.50 6.75
CA TYR A 369 -5.89 -11.80 7.99
C TYR A 369 -6.85 -12.61 8.88
N CYS A 370 -7.37 -13.75 8.41
CA CYS A 370 -8.10 -14.69 9.25
C CYS A 370 -7.18 -15.39 10.25
N ASP A 371 -5.87 -15.46 9.99
CA ASP A 371 -4.86 -15.93 10.92
C ASP A 371 -4.29 -14.72 11.68
N ILE A 372 -4.72 -14.57 12.93
CA ILE A 372 -4.28 -13.48 13.79
C ILE A 372 -3.04 -13.95 14.56
N VAL A 373 -1.92 -13.31 14.26
CA VAL A 373 -0.59 -13.66 14.79
C VAL A 373 -0.10 -12.61 15.77
N SER A 374 0.87 -12.99 16.61
CA SER A 374 1.55 -12.05 17.48
C SER A 374 2.50 -11.15 16.68
N GLU A 375 2.44 -9.85 16.92
CA GLU A 375 3.33 -8.86 16.30
C GLU A 375 4.66 -8.70 17.08
N ILE A 376 4.69 -9.15 18.35
CA ILE A 376 5.83 -9.02 19.25
C ILE A 376 6.08 -10.31 20.03
N ASP A 377 7.30 -10.46 20.55
CA ASP A 377 7.63 -11.50 21.54
C ASP A 377 7.11 -11.06 22.92
N GLY A 378 6.43 -11.97 23.64
CA GLY A 378 5.87 -11.58 24.92
C GLY A 378 5.01 -12.63 25.58
N VAL A 379 4.21 -12.19 26.53
CA VAL A 379 3.25 -13.02 27.27
C VAL A 379 1.84 -12.50 27.02
N VAL A 380 0.94 -13.43 26.71
CA VAL A 380 -0.49 -13.12 26.52
C VAL A 380 -1.12 -12.75 27.83
N THR A 381 -1.86 -11.64 27.84
CA THR A 381 -2.63 -11.16 28.99
C THR A 381 -4.04 -10.72 28.54
N SER A 382 -4.99 -10.76 29.45
CA SER A 382 -6.35 -10.23 29.22
C SER A 382 -7.04 -10.76 27.97
N ARG A 383 -7.10 -12.07 27.81
CA ARG A 383 -7.81 -12.73 26.71
C ARG A 383 -9.33 -12.57 26.83
N ASN A 384 -9.93 -11.84 25.91
CA ASN A 384 -11.37 -11.52 25.88
C ASN A 384 -12.11 -12.21 24.72
N VAL A 385 -11.56 -13.27 24.15
CA VAL A 385 -12.10 -13.97 22.99
C VAL A 385 -12.19 -15.46 23.21
N ASN A 386 -13.31 -16.05 22.76
CA ASN A 386 -13.56 -17.49 22.82
C ASN A 386 -13.95 -18.01 21.43
N PRO A 387 -13.74 -19.30 21.14
CA PRO A 387 -14.28 -19.93 19.94
C PRO A 387 -15.79 -19.72 19.84
N GLY A 388 -16.28 -19.41 18.63
CA GLY A 388 -17.68 -19.08 18.38
C GLY A 388 -18.04 -17.59 18.51
N ASN A 389 -17.18 -16.74 19.09
CA ASN A 389 -17.42 -15.30 19.14
C ASN A 389 -17.35 -14.68 17.75
N ASN A 390 -18.23 -13.72 17.47
CA ASN A 390 -18.10 -12.83 16.32
C ASN A 390 -17.26 -11.62 16.71
N VAL A 391 -16.26 -11.29 15.88
CA VAL A 391 -15.32 -10.19 16.12
C VAL A 391 -15.34 -9.18 14.98
N LEU A 392 -15.09 -7.93 15.31
CA LEU A 392 -15.04 -6.82 14.37
C LEU A 392 -13.60 -6.28 14.25
N PRO A 393 -13.22 -5.67 13.11
CA PRO A 393 -11.93 -5.04 12.95
C PRO A 393 -11.66 -4.00 14.02
N GLY A 394 -10.44 -4.05 14.62
CA GLY A 394 -10.04 -3.15 15.70
C GLY A 394 -10.52 -3.54 17.10
N GLN A 395 -11.36 -4.56 17.27
CA GLN A 395 -11.77 -5.06 18.57
C GLN A 395 -10.59 -5.76 19.25
N ALA A 396 -10.20 -5.32 20.46
CA ALA A 396 -9.14 -5.97 21.23
C ALA A 396 -9.56 -7.38 21.66
N LEU A 397 -8.85 -8.39 21.18
CA LEU A 397 -9.09 -9.79 21.52
C LEU A 397 -8.26 -10.22 22.73
N MET A 398 -7.03 -9.75 22.81
CA MET A 398 -6.10 -9.98 23.90
C MET A 398 -5.01 -8.94 23.89
N ALA A 399 -4.22 -8.88 24.94
CA ALA A 399 -3.04 -8.06 25.02
C ALA A 399 -1.80 -8.97 25.09
N VAL A 400 -0.73 -8.60 24.39
CA VAL A 400 0.59 -9.22 24.51
C VAL A 400 1.53 -8.18 25.12
N ARG A 401 2.14 -8.53 26.26
CA ARG A 401 3.14 -7.70 26.93
C ARG A 401 4.53 -8.18 26.56
N SER A 402 5.35 -7.22 26.10
CA SER A 402 6.74 -7.53 25.76
C SER A 402 7.51 -7.97 27.01
N LEU A 403 8.36 -9.00 26.83
CA LEU A 403 9.33 -9.42 27.84
C LEU A 403 10.71 -8.78 27.63
N THR A 404 11.00 -8.31 26.44
CA THR A 404 12.32 -7.79 26.05
C THR A 404 12.38 -6.26 26.08
N GLU A 405 11.28 -5.61 25.72
CA GLU A 405 11.19 -4.15 25.64
C GLU A 405 10.53 -3.60 26.91
N ILE A 406 11.27 -3.65 28.01
CA ILE A 406 10.85 -3.16 29.32
C ILE A 406 11.77 -2.03 29.79
N TRP A 407 11.24 -1.19 30.65
CA TRP A 407 11.95 -0.10 31.31
C TRP A 407 11.41 0.08 32.73
N ILE A 408 12.05 0.93 33.51
CA ILE A 408 11.59 1.30 34.84
C ILE A 408 11.12 2.76 34.78
N ASP A 409 9.90 2.99 35.21
CA ASP A 409 9.38 4.32 35.47
C ASP A 409 9.60 4.65 36.94
N ALA A 410 10.56 5.54 37.19
CA ALA A 410 10.98 5.95 38.52
C ALA A 410 10.45 7.33 38.84
N ASN A 411 9.58 7.46 39.84
CA ASN A 411 8.94 8.71 40.23
C ASN A 411 9.79 9.43 41.26
N PHE A 412 10.67 10.33 40.82
CA PHE A 412 11.51 11.15 41.72
C PHE A 412 10.77 12.37 42.21
N LYS A 413 11.02 12.78 43.47
CA LYS A 413 10.50 14.01 44.03
C LYS A 413 11.11 15.23 43.31
N GLU A 414 10.34 16.31 43.15
CA GLU A 414 10.79 17.56 42.52
C GLU A 414 12.14 18.04 43.08
N THR A 415 12.36 17.89 44.41
CA THR A 415 13.59 18.29 45.09
C THR A 415 14.82 17.43 44.71
N GLN A 416 14.64 16.26 44.11
CA GLN A 416 15.70 15.33 43.72
C GLN A 416 16.12 15.47 42.25
N LEU A 417 15.33 16.20 41.46
CA LEU A 417 15.54 16.29 40.01
C LEU A 417 16.69 17.21 39.58
N ALA A 418 17.12 18.11 40.46
CA ALA A 418 18.16 19.09 40.15
C ALA A 418 19.47 18.49 39.65
N ASP A 419 19.84 17.31 40.16
CA ASP A 419 21.10 16.62 39.88
C ASP A 419 20.96 15.48 38.88
N LEU A 420 19.73 15.15 38.44
CA LEU A 420 19.48 14.04 37.50
C LEU A 420 19.68 14.47 36.04
N ARG A 421 20.40 13.67 35.28
CA ARG A 421 20.71 13.89 33.86
C ARG A 421 20.57 12.60 33.04
N ILE A 422 20.24 12.77 31.76
CA ILE A 422 20.23 11.63 30.80
C ILE A 422 21.63 11.03 30.73
N GLY A 423 21.70 9.70 30.71
CA GLY A 423 22.93 8.93 30.60
C GLY A 423 23.60 8.59 31.94
N GLN A 424 23.04 9.04 33.08
CA GLN A 424 23.54 8.62 34.39
C GLN A 424 23.26 7.15 34.63
N ARG A 425 24.20 6.45 35.27
CA ARG A 425 24.08 5.06 35.67
C ARG A 425 23.07 4.91 36.80
N VAL A 426 22.25 3.88 36.69
CA VAL A 426 21.23 3.55 37.69
C VAL A 426 21.39 2.09 38.07
N ARG A 427 21.50 1.82 39.36
CA ARG A 427 21.40 0.48 39.93
C ARG A 427 19.96 0.27 40.37
N CYS A 428 19.34 -0.79 39.90
CA CYS A 428 17.94 -1.09 40.17
C CYS A 428 17.83 -2.39 40.97
N GLU A 429 17.22 -2.30 42.13
CA GLU A 429 16.89 -3.45 42.99
C GLU A 429 15.39 -3.74 42.82
N VAL A 430 15.07 -4.98 42.43
CA VAL A 430 13.69 -5.41 42.22
C VAL A 430 13.22 -6.22 43.42
N ASP A 431 12.12 -5.83 44.04
CA ASP A 431 11.63 -6.44 45.27
C ASP A 431 11.40 -7.96 45.15
N MET A 432 10.97 -8.41 43.97
CA MET A 432 10.79 -9.85 43.67
C MET A 432 12.06 -10.69 43.93
N TYR A 433 13.22 -10.11 43.71
CA TYR A 433 14.52 -10.82 43.89
C TYR A 433 15.20 -10.51 45.23
N GLY A 434 14.63 -9.62 46.04
CA GLY A 434 15.05 -9.34 47.41
C GLY A 434 16.53 -8.99 47.55
N GLY A 435 17.05 -8.08 46.72
CA GLY A 435 18.46 -7.65 46.76
C GLY A 435 19.49 -8.70 46.29
N ARG A 436 19.05 -9.92 45.91
CA ARG A 436 19.98 -10.97 45.42
C ARG A 436 20.41 -10.73 43.98
N ARG A 437 19.69 -9.89 43.26
CA ARG A 437 20.00 -9.48 41.89
C ARG A 437 19.83 -7.99 41.74
N GLU A 438 20.83 -7.40 41.16
CA GLU A 438 20.86 -6.00 40.77
C GLU A 438 20.81 -5.92 39.24
N TYR A 439 20.09 -4.95 38.75
CA TYR A 439 20.02 -4.66 37.34
C TYR A 439 20.66 -3.27 37.09
N GLU A 440 21.49 -3.21 36.09
CA GLU A 440 22.06 -1.93 35.66
C GLU A 440 21.21 -1.31 34.56
N GLY A 441 21.03 0.00 34.65
CA GLY A 441 20.30 0.81 33.69
C GLY A 441 20.86 2.20 33.56
N ARG A 442 20.25 2.99 32.70
CA ARG A 442 20.58 4.39 32.46
C ARG A 442 19.34 5.23 32.34
N ILE A 443 19.41 6.45 32.80
CA ILE A 443 18.35 7.44 32.55
C ILE A 443 18.35 7.74 31.07
N THR A 444 17.19 7.55 30.41
CA THR A 444 16.99 7.85 28.99
C THR A 444 16.08 9.03 28.75
N GLY A 445 15.27 9.43 29.74
CA GLY A 445 14.40 10.59 29.56
C GLY A 445 13.62 10.98 30.81
N PHE A 446 13.09 12.18 30.74
CA PHE A 446 12.20 12.75 31.72
C PHE A 446 10.83 12.98 31.10
N THR A 447 9.77 12.61 31.81
CA THR A 447 8.40 12.89 31.36
C THR A 447 8.07 14.37 31.51
N MET A 448 7.35 14.97 30.55
CA MET A 448 7.02 16.39 30.54
C MET A 448 5.85 16.78 31.43
N GLY A 449 5.52 15.97 32.42
CA GLY A 449 4.45 16.26 33.37
C GLY A 449 4.57 15.45 34.65
N THR A 450 4.11 15.99 35.76
CA THR A 450 4.04 15.25 37.02
C THR A 450 2.93 14.22 36.98
N GLY A 451 3.03 13.17 37.79
CA GLY A 451 2.01 12.11 37.84
C GLY A 451 0.59 12.63 38.08
N GLN A 452 0.44 13.74 38.85
CA GLN A 452 -0.88 14.35 39.04
C GLN A 452 -1.43 15.02 37.78
N THR A 453 -0.60 15.72 37.01
CA THR A 453 -1.05 16.41 35.78
C THR A 453 -1.34 15.47 34.64
N LEU A 454 -0.72 14.29 34.61
CA LEU A 454 -0.92 13.25 33.59
C LEU A 454 -2.00 12.24 33.99
N SER A 455 -2.55 12.33 35.20
CA SER A 455 -3.65 11.46 35.63
C SER A 455 -4.95 11.80 34.87
N LEU A 456 -5.68 10.78 34.46
CA LEU A 456 -7.02 10.91 33.83
C LEU A 456 -8.04 11.68 34.69
N LEU A 457 -7.88 11.61 36.02
CA LEU A 457 -8.69 12.34 36.99
C LEU A 457 -7.76 13.04 37.96
N PRO A 458 -7.29 14.26 37.67
CA PRO A 458 -6.46 15.01 38.59
C PRO A 458 -7.24 15.25 39.90
N PRO A 459 -6.63 15.02 41.08
CA PRO A 459 -7.29 15.28 42.34
C PRO A 459 -7.60 16.78 42.47
N GLN A 460 -8.89 17.10 42.58
CA GLN A 460 -9.34 18.48 42.83
C GLN A 460 -9.40 18.71 44.32
N ASN A 461 -8.64 19.69 44.82
CA ASN A 461 -8.77 20.12 46.22
C ASN A 461 -10.04 20.95 46.39
N ALA A 462 -11.13 20.30 46.78
CA ALA A 462 -12.47 20.89 46.92
C ALA A 462 -12.62 21.85 48.14
N THR A 463 -11.61 21.96 49.00
CA THR A 463 -11.73 22.63 50.31
C THR A 463 -11.04 23.99 50.43
N GLY A 464 -10.57 24.59 49.34
CA GLY A 464 -10.05 25.98 49.34
C GLY A 464 -8.70 26.22 50.02
N ASN A 465 -8.15 25.27 50.75
CA ASN A 465 -6.82 25.36 51.34
C ASN A 465 -5.77 24.77 50.41
N TYR A 466 -4.92 25.62 49.84
CA TYR A 466 -3.79 25.21 49.02
C TYR A 466 -2.66 24.64 49.91
N VAL A 467 -2.58 23.30 49.97
CA VAL A 467 -1.44 22.62 50.60
C VAL A 467 -0.44 22.29 49.52
N LYS A 468 0.78 22.78 49.63
CA LYS A 468 1.88 22.43 48.73
C LYS A 468 2.26 20.96 48.93
N ILE A 469 1.80 20.09 48.01
CA ILE A 469 2.18 18.68 47.96
C ILE A 469 3.41 18.56 47.09
N VAL A 470 4.45 17.84 47.57
CA VAL A 470 5.65 17.56 46.78
C VAL A 470 5.26 16.73 45.57
N GLN A 471 5.49 17.28 44.39
CA GLN A 471 5.21 16.60 43.13
C GLN A 471 6.29 15.55 42.80
N ARG A 472 5.89 14.49 42.13
CA ARG A 472 6.82 13.46 41.61
C ARG A 472 6.82 13.52 40.09
N LEU A 473 8.00 13.42 39.49
CA LEU A 473 8.17 13.35 38.03
C LEU A 473 8.66 11.96 37.64
N PRO A 474 7.97 11.28 36.69
CA PRO A 474 8.44 10.03 36.14
C PRO A 474 9.73 10.20 35.33
N VAL A 475 10.74 9.45 35.68
CA VAL A 475 12.03 9.34 34.97
C VAL A 475 12.13 7.95 34.40
N ARG A 476 12.39 7.86 33.10
CA ARG A 476 12.55 6.58 32.41
C ARG A 476 13.97 6.09 32.53
N VAL A 477 14.12 4.86 33.01
CA VAL A 477 15.38 4.15 33.12
C VAL A 477 15.31 2.91 32.24
N GLU A 478 16.18 2.83 31.24
CA GLU A 478 16.33 1.65 30.39
C GLU A 478 17.43 0.74 30.95
N LEU A 479 17.13 -0.56 30.98
CA LEU A 479 18.05 -1.59 31.47
C LEU A 479 19.13 -1.85 30.42
N THR A 480 20.39 -1.96 30.87
CA THR A 480 21.53 -2.13 29.94
C THR A 480 21.79 -3.61 29.61
N ASP A 481 21.76 -4.48 30.62
CA ASP A 481 22.05 -5.91 30.48
C ASP A 481 20.87 -6.76 31.00
N TYR A 482 19.74 -6.64 30.32
CA TYR A 482 18.55 -7.39 30.67
C TYR A 482 18.40 -8.64 29.81
N ASP A 483 18.36 -9.79 30.43
CA ASP A 483 18.10 -11.09 29.81
C ASP A 483 16.84 -11.72 30.44
N PRO A 484 15.71 -11.72 29.73
CA PRO A 484 14.45 -12.26 30.24
C PRO A 484 14.48 -13.78 30.48
N GLU A 485 15.41 -14.51 29.87
CA GLU A 485 15.51 -15.97 30.07
C GLU A 485 16.17 -16.30 31.41
N LYS A 486 17.11 -15.49 31.88
CA LYS A 486 17.81 -15.70 33.15
C LYS A 486 17.08 -15.14 34.35
N ALA A 487 16.41 -14.00 34.15
CA ALA A 487 15.75 -13.29 35.25
C ALA A 487 14.61 -12.43 34.73
N PRO A 488 13.44 -13.01 34.48
CA PRO A 488 12.30 -12.28 33.91
C PRO A 488 11.79 -11.19 34.86
N LEU A 489 11.56 -10.01 34.32
CA LEU A 489 10.88 -8.92 35.01
C LEU A 489 9.46 -8.79 34.46
N PHE A 490 8.51 -8.70 35.35
CA PHE A 490 7.11 -8.55 34.99
C PHE A 490 6.67 -7.09 35.17
N VAL A 491 5.86 -6.60 34.26
CA VAL A 491 5.32 -5.25 34.34
C VAL A 491 4.50 -5.09 35.63
N GLY A 492 4.74 -3.99 36.35
CA GLY A 492 4.09 -3.69 37.62
C GLY A 492 4.89 -4.13 38.86
N LEU A 493 6.04 -4.79 38.70
CA LEU A 493 6.92 -5.09 39.85
C LEU A 493 7.50 -3.81 40.41
N SER A 494 7.55 -3.70 41.74
CA SER A 494 8.20 -2.61 42.47
C SER A 494 9.72 -2.69 42.36
N VAL A 495 10.33 -1.53 42.20
CA VAL A 495 11.78 -1.38 42.01
C VAL A 495 12.29 -0.21 42.86
N VAL A 496 13.48 -0.35 43.40
CA VAL A 496 14.20 0.74 44.02
C VAL A 496 15.40 1.14 43.17
N PRO A 497 15.32 2.19 42.36
CA PRO A 497 16.43 2.69 41.56
C PRO A 497 17.35 3.60 42.39
N TYR A 498 18.67 3.36 42.33
CA TYR A 498 19.72 4.17 42.89
C TYR A 498 20.48 4.86 41.76
N VAL A 499 20.28 6.14 41.57
CA VAL A 499 20.94 6.93 40.51
C VAL A 499 22.25 7.50 41.04
N TYR A 500 23.36 7.21 40.39
CA TYR A 500 24.69 7.74 40.72
C TYR A 500 24.88 9.13 40.09
N TYR A 501 24.42 10.16 40.81
CA TYR A 501 24.38 11.53 40.26
C TYR A 501 25.74 12.21 40.19
N LYS A 502 26.76 11.74 40.98
CA LYS A 502 28.13 12.23 40.94
C LYS A 502 29.00 11.58 39.86
N GLU A 503 28.57 10.45 39.30
CA GLU A 503 29.28 9.82 38.21
C GLU A 503 29.02 10.58 36.89
N PRO A 504 30.02 10.64 35.98
CA PRO A 504 29.83 11.26 34.69
C PRO A 504 28.76 10.50 33.89
N ALA A 505 27.81 11.21 33.35
CA ALA A 505 26.80 10.65 32.44
C ALA A 505 27.48 10.12 31.16
N THR A 506 27.03 8.98 30.68
CA THR A 506 27.62 8.31 29.52
C THR A 506 26.52 7.89 28.53
N GLY A 507 26.87 7.75 27.26
CA GLY A 507 25.95 7.33 26.20
C GLY A 507 25.42 8.49 25.35
N PRO A 508 24.48 8.19 24.45
CA PRO A 508 23.88 9.22 23.60
C PRO A 508 23.17 10.27 24.46
N HIS A 509 23.44 11.56 24.20
CA HIS A 509 22.82 12.71 24.89
C HIS A 509 23.15 12.82 26.38
N ALA A 510 24.30 12.25 26.82
CA ALA A 510 24.77 12.33 28.19
C ALA A 510 24.82 13.77 28.71
N GLY A 511 24.31 14.00 29.95
CA GLY A 511 24.28 15.32 30.60
C GLY A 511 23.11 16.22 30.20
N ALA A 512 22.31 15.87 29.21
CA ALA A 512 21.12 16.61 28.84
C ALA A 512 19.94 16.34 29.78
N VAL A 513 19.01 17.29 29.85
CA VAL A 513 17.73 17.16 30.57
C VAL A 513 16.62 16.80 29.59
N LEU A 514 16.70 17.24 28.34
CA LEU A 514 15.75 16.94 27.29
C LEU A 514 16.40 16.07 26.22
N GLN A 515 15.66 15.11 25.72
CA GLN A 515 16.07 14.37 24.54
C GLN A 515 16.08 15.31 23.32
N PRO A 516 17.00 15.14 22.36
CA PRO A 516 16.98 15.88 21.12
C PRO A 516 15.73 15.52 20.31
N LEU A 517 15.36 16.41 19.38
CA LEU A 517 14.31 16.15 18.42
C LEU A 517 14.62 14.85 17.67
N ALA A 518 13.67 13.94 17.66
CA ALA A 518 13.78 12.75 16.83
C ALA A 518 14.02 13.20 15.36
N PRO A 519 15.00 12.62 14.64
CA PRO A 519 15.16 12.91 13.23
C PRO A 519 13.84 12.59 12.54
N LEU A 520 13.24 13.59 11.88
CA LEU A 520 12.08 13.36 11.03
C LEU A 520 12.45 12.22 10.09
N ARG A 521 11.84 11.07 10.29
CA ARG A 521 11.88 10.00 9.28
C ARG A 521 11.18 10.58 8.05
N THR A 522 11.95 11.19 7.16
CA THR A 522 11.51 11.36 5.78
C THR A 522 11.06 9.99 5.31
N GLY A 523 9.83 9.93 4.82
CA GLY A 523 9.20 8.69 4.38
C GLY A 523 10.10 7.85 3.46
N PRO A 524 9.69 6.65 3.06
CA PRO A 524 10.55 5.70 2.36
C PRO A 524 11.28 6.43 1.23
N THR A 525 12.59 6.47 1.33
CA THR A 525 13.48 6.96 0.27
C THR A 525 13.13 6.17 -0.99
N ASP A 526 12.62 6.88 -1.98
CA ASP A 526 12.42 6.38 -3.33
C ASP A 526 13.73 5.73 -3.82
N PRO A 527 13.78 4.42 -4.09
CA PRO A 527 15.01 3.73 -4.48
C PRO A 527 15.53 4.16 -5.86
N THR A 528 14.87 5.13 -6.52
CA THR A 528 15.25 5.66 -7.84
C THR A 528 16.06 6.95 -7.79
N ALA A 529 16.33 7.53 -6.62
CA ALA A 529 17.23 8.68 -6.53
C ALA A 529 18.69 8.22 -6.66
N SER A 530 19.18 8.19 -7.89
CA SER A 530 20.59 8.05 -8.26
C SER A 530 21.42 9.14 -7.58
N PRO A 531 22.58 8.84 -6.96
CA PRO A 531 23.42 9.86 -6.36
C PRO A 531 23.94 10.79 -7.45
N ALA A 532 23.55 12.06 -7.38
CA ALA A 532 24.10 13.10 -8.23
C ALA A 532 25.61 13.15 -8.03
N SER A 533 26.32 12.81 -9.08
CA SER A 533 27.76 12.96 -9.27
C SER A 533 28.23 14.36 -8.84
N GLY A 534 29.03 14.40 -7.78
CA GLY A 534 29.70 15.62 -7.34
C GLY A 534 30.66 16.15 -8.41
N ALA A 535 30.26 17.24 -9.04
CA ALA A 535 31.17 18.04 -9.84
C ALA A 535 31.98 18.95 -8.90
N SER A 536 33.22 18.57 -8.70
CA SER A 536 34.30 19.40 -8.19
C SER A 536 34.42 20.69 -9.04
N ARG A 537 34.28 21.85 -8.41
CA ARG A 537 34.78 23.11 -8.96
C ARG A 537 35.94 23.60 -8.10
N LYS A 538 37.07 23.70 -8.77
CA LYS A 538 38.21 24.50 -8.34
C LYS A 538 37.87 25.98 -8.27
#